data_834e689e8f2bfde15a433179c9a76dff
#
_entry.id   834e689e8f2bfde15a433179c9a76dff
#
_cell.length_a   1.000
_cell.length_b   1.000
_cell.length_c   1.000
_cell.angle_alpha   90.00
_cell.angle_beta   90.00
_cell.angle_gamma   90.00
#
_symmetry.space_group_name_H-M   'P 1'
#
loop_
_entity.id
_entity.type
_entity.pdbx_description
1 polymer ?
#
loop_
_entity_poly.entity_id
_entity_poly.type
_entity_poly.pdbx_seq_one_letter_code
_entity_poly.pdbx_strand_id
1 'polypeptide(L)'
;LWHNYGKSTIGSKEDIERVKAPSLKQFYKKYYQPDNAVLVIAGKFDEKKALSYVQQYFGPIPRPTRKLEPPYTVEPPQDGERNVTLSRTGDIQHIALAYHTPPLADNDFAANEALLEVITNNPSGVLYKKLVETKMSSGLYGYSQTLYDPGFSYFQVDVPMDKSIDSAKHVLLTTLDEVNKMSFTEEELTRSKNILLKSIEDLNSKTTDLAIQLTEYIG
;
A
#
# COMPACT_ATOMS: atom_id res chain seq x y z
N LEU A 1 5.55 -9.52 11.85
CA LEU A 1 5.01 -9.02 13.13
C LEU A 1 5.99 -8.12 13.90
N TRP A 2 7.25 -8.00 13.45
CA TRP A 2 8.26 -7.16 14.08
C TRP A 2 8.02 -5.68 13.80
N HIS A 3 7.91 -5.32 12.53
CA HIS A 3 7.63 -3.96 12.11
C HIS A 3 6.16 -3.56 12.35
N ASN A 4 5.90 -2.26 12.53
CA ASN A 4 4.54 -1.75 12.75
C ASN A 4 3.61 -2.03 11.57
N TYR A 5 4.10 -2.09 10.34
CA TYR A 5 3.31 -2.44 9.16
C TYR A 5 2.77 -3.88 9.17
N GLY A 6 3.37 -4.77 9.94
CA GLY A 6 2.86 -6.14 10.15
C GLY A 6 1.70 -6.24 11.15
N LYS A 7 1.22 -5.11 11.68
CA LYS A 7 0.10 -5.05 12.62
C LYS A 7 -1.12 -4.44 11.93
N SER A 8 -2.29 -4.99 12.22
CA SER A 8 -3.55 -4.39 11.76
C SER A 8 -3.75 -3.01 12.37
N THR A 9 -4.09 -2.01 11.56
CA THR A 9 -4.46 -0.67 12.02
C THR A 9 -5.73 -0.67 12.88
N ILE A 10 -6.63 -1.63 12.64
CA ILE A 10 -7.85 -1.83 13.46
C ILE A 10 -7.52 -2.45 14.81
N GLY A 11 -6.41 -3.19 14.88
CA GLY A 11 -6.05 -3.98 16.07
C GLY A 11 -6.67 -5.37 16.10
N SER A 12 -6.36 -6.14 17.14
CA SER A 12 -7.00 -7.43 17.38
C SER A 12 -8.35 -7.25 18.09
N LYS A 13 -9.26 -8.20 17.90
CA LYS A 13 -10.55 -8.20 18.61
C LYS A 13 -10.35 -8.16 20.13
N GLU A 14 -9.41 -8.94 20.62
CA GLU A 14 -9.09 -9.03 22.06
C GLU A 14 -8.59 -7.70 22.60
N ASP A 15 -7.76 -6.98 21.85
CA ASP A 15 -7.28 -5.66 22.25
C ASP A 15 -8.40 -4.63 22.27
N ILE A 16 -9.26 -4.63 21.23
CA ILE A 16 -10.40 -3.71 21.14
C ILE A 16 -11.37 -3.92 22.31
N GLU A 17 -11.67 -5.18 22.65
CA GLU A 17 -12.59 -5.51 23.75
C GLU A 17 -12.02 -5.23 25.14
N ARG A 18 -10.69 -5.22 25.30
CA ARG A 18 -10.03 -5.15 26.62
C ARG A 18 -9.27 -3.85 26.88
N VAL A 19 -9.09 -3.00 25.88
CA VAL A 19 -8.37 -1.74 26.05
C VAL A 19 -9.08 -0.84 27.09
N LYS A 20 -8.31 -0.35 28.04
CA LYS A 20 -8.85 0.51 29.10
C LYS A 20 -8.89 1.97 28.65
N ALA A 21 -9.96 2.70 29.01
CA ALA A 21 -10.10 4.11 28.70
C ALA A 21 -8.91 5.00 29.12
N PRO A 22 -8.23 4.79 30.26
CA PRO A 22 -7.01 5.52 30.59
C PRO A 22 -5.89 5.32 29.59
N SER A 23 -5.69 4.09 29.06
CA SER A 23 -4.66 3.79 28.05
C SER A 23 -4.95 4.51 26.73
N LEU A 24 -6.21 4.54 26.29
CA LEU A 24 -6.63 5.31 25.13
C LEU A 24 -6.40 6.81 25.30
N LYS A 25 -6.75 7.36 26.48
CA LYS A 25 -6.50 8.76 26.80
C LYS A 25 -5.00 9.11 26.79
N GLN A 26 -4.16 8.21 27.30
CA GLN A 26 -2.70 8.40 27.30
C GLN A 26 -2.15 8.38 25.87
N PHE A 27 -2.59 7.43 25.03
CA PHE A 27 -2.24 7.37 23.63
C PHE A 27 -2.66 8.64 22.88
N TYR A 28 -3.92 9.05 23.05
CA TYR A 28 -4.44 10.28 22.43
C TYR A 28 -3.62 11.51 22.84
N LYS A 29 -3.36 11.71 24.13
CA LYS A 29 -2.54 12.81 24.64
C LYS A 29 -1.11 12.79 24.11
N LYS A 30 -0.56 11.61 23.82
CA LYS A 30 0.79 11.47 23.28
C LYS A 30 0.87 11.84 21.82
N TYR A 31 -0.04 11.34 20.99
CA TYR A 31 0.09 11.40 19.53
C TYR A 31 -0.81 12.43 18.85
N TYR A 32 -2.00 12.72 19.37
CA TYR A 32 -2.95 13.68 18.80
C TYR A 32 -2.69 15.10 19.35
N GLN A 33 -1.61 15.71 18.89
CA GLN A 33 -1.16 17.01 19.32
C GLN A 33 -0.77 17.85 18.11
N PRO A 34 -0.79 19.23 18.22
CA PRO A 34 -0.52 20.12 17.08
C PRO A 34 0.86 19.93 16.41
N ASP A 35 1.85 19.45 17.16
CA ASP A 35 3.19 19.18 16.64
C ASP A 35 3.30 17.86 15.86
N ASN A 36 2.25 17.07 15.85
CA ASN A 36 2.14 15.76 15.19
C ASN A 36 0.86 15.65 14.37
N ALA A 37 0.35 16.76 13.87
CA ALA A 37 -0.86 16.80 13.08
C ALA A 37 -0.73 17.78 11.92
N VAL A 38 -1.23 17.41 10.77
CA VAL A 38 -1.35 18.26 9.60
C VAL A 38 -2.82 18.42 9.26
N LEU A 39 -3.26 19.67 9.09
CA LEU A 39 -4.62 19.96 8.66
C LEU A 39 -4.62 20.28 7.16
N VAL A 40 -5.30 19.49 6.38
CA VAL A 40 -5.53 19.73 4.95
C VAL A 40 -6.97 20.19 4.76
N ILE A 41 -7.16 21.31 4.07
CA ILE A 41 -8.48 21.83 3.68
C ILE A 41 -8.50 21.95 2.16
N ALA A 42 -9.35 21.18 1.51
CA ALA A 42 -9.47 21.17 0.06
C ALA A 42 -10.93 21.44 -0.35
N GLY A 43 -11.12 22.20 -1.43
CA GLY A 43 -12.43 22.55 -1.96
C GLY A 43 -12.54 24.00 -2.39
N LYS A 44 -13.76 24.42 -2.67
CA LYS A 44 -14.05 25.82 -2.99
C LYS A 44 -14.46 26.56 -1.72
N PHE A 45 -13.58 27.39 -1.19
CA PHE A 45 -13.82 28.20 0.03
C PHE A 45 -13.09 29.53 -0.03
N ASP A 46 -13.43 30.45 0.88
CA ASP A 46 -12.71 31.70 1.11
C ASP A 46 -11.49 31.41 1.98
N GLU A 47 -10.29 31.55 1.41
CA GLU A 47 -9.02 31.23 2.08
C GLU A 47 -8.82 32.09 3.36
N LYS A 48 -9.14 33.38 3.32
CA LYS A 48 -8.98 34.27 4.48
C LYS A 48 -9.89 33.85 5.62
N LYS A 49 -11.13 33.51 5.28
CA LYS A 49 -12.11 33.04 6.27
C LYS A 49 -11.73 31.67 6.84
N ALA A 50 -11.27 30.76 6.00
CA ALA A 50 -10.79 29.46 6.45
C ALA A 50 -9.60 29.61 7.40
N LEU A 51 -8.60 30.43 7.03
CA LEU A 51 -7.44 30.68 7.86
C LEU A 51 -7.81 31.36 9.19
N SER A 52 -8.77 32.28 9.17
CA SER A 52 -9.27 32.91 10.40
C SER A 52 -9.91 31.88 11.34
N TYR A 53 -10.65 30.92 10.82
CA TYR A 53 -11.22 29.83 11.62
C TYR A 53 -10.13 28.89 12.15
N VAL A 54 -9.13 28.56 11.34
CA VAL A 54 -8.00 27.75 11.80
C VAL A 54 -7.31 28.46 12.97
N GLN A 55 -7.03 29.74 12.84
CA GLN A 55 -6.42 30.53 13.92
C GLN A 55 -7.33 30.62 15.16
N GLN A 56 -8.62 30.78 14.98
CA GLN A 56 -9.59 30.89 16.07
C GLN A 56 -9.71 29.56 16.86
N TYR A 57 -9.78 28.43 16.17
CA TYR A 57 -10.09 27.14 16.80
C TYR A 57 -8.85 26.33 17.17
N PHE A 58 -7.77 26.43 16.39
CA PHE A 58 -6.54 25.68 16.63
C PHE A 58 -5.42 26.54 17.25
N GLY A 59 -5.40 27.84 16.99
CA GLY A 59 -4.38 28.74 17.52
C GLY A 59 -4.26 28.76 19.05
N PRO A 60 -5.35 28.65 19.82
CA PRO A 60 -5.28 28.59 21.29
C PRO A 60 -4.72 27.29 21.84
N ILE A 61 -4.56 26.22 21.02
CA ILE A 61 -4.06 24.93 21.50
C ILE A 61 -2.56 25.07 21.77
N PRO A 62 -2.09 24.86 22.99
CA PRO A 62 -0.68 25.06 23.32
C PRO A 62 0.18 23.98 22.67
N ARG A 63 1.40 24.37 22.29
CA ARG A 63 2.39 23.41 21.82
C ARG A 63 2.73 22.45 22.97
N PRO A 64 2.71 21.11 22.73
CA PRO A 64 3.04 20.16 23.78
C PRO A 64 4.52 20.24 24.19
N THR A 65 4.79 19.97 25.46
CA THR A 65 6.15 19.93 26.01
C THR A 65 6.82 18.55 25.82
N ARG A 66 6.04 17.51 25.49
CA ARG A 66 6.57 16.19 25.23
C ARG A 66 7.39 16.14 23.95
N LYS A 67 8.37 15.24 23.89
CA LYS A 67 9.07 14.86 22.67
C LYS A 67 8.55 13.51 22.20
N LEU A 68 8.22 13.39 20.91
CA LEU A 68 7.95 12.08 20.31
C LEU A 68 9.29 11.43 19.98
N GLU A 69 9.47 10.22 20.49
CA GLU A 69 10.59 9.40 20.08
C GLU A 69 10.31 8.82 18.68
N PRO A 70 11.29 8.86 17.77
CA PRO A 70 11.13 8.23 16.48
C PRO A 70 10.94 6.71 16.65
N PRO A 71 10.20 6.05 15.77
CA PRO A 71 10.11 4.60 15.78
C PRO A 71 11.51 4.01 15.57
N TYR A 72 11.86 3.02 16.37
CA TYR A 72 13.16 2.34 16.32
C TYR A 72 13.08 0.92 15.73
N THR A 73 11.91 0.52 15.30
CA THR A 73 11.68 -0.80 14.73
C THR A 73 12.31 -0.89 13.34
N VAL A 74 13.45 -1.56 13.27
CA VAL A 74 14.12 -1.92 12.01
C VAL A 74 13.86 -3.38 11.74
N GLU A 75 13.34 -3.70 10.57
CA GLU A 75 13.13 -5.09 10.18
C GLU A 75 14.48 -5.78 9.97
N PRO A 76 14.71 -6.96 10.57
CA PRO A 76 15.93 -7.71 10.31
C PRO A 76 15.98 -8.16 8.85
N PRO A 77 17.18 -8.29 8.25
CA PRO A 77 17.32 -8.81 6.89
C PRO A 77 16.61 -10.17 6.75
N GLN A 78 15.91 -10.35 5.66
CA GLN A 78 15.30 -11.63 5.33
C GLN A 78 16.40 -12.61 4.89
N ASP A 79 16.50 -13.73 5.58
CA ASP A 79 17.53 -14.75 5.37
C ASP A 79 17.10 -15.88 4.41
N GLY A 80 15.90 -15.76 3.81
CA GLY A 80 15.39 -16.72 2.85
C GLY A 80 13.90 -16.57 2.58
N GLU A 81 13.39 -17.39 1.69
CA GLU A 81 11.98 -17.45 1.36
C GLU A 81 11.14 -17.95 2.55
N ARG A 82 9.99 -17.33 2.78
CA ARG A 82 9.04 -17.73 3.83
C ARG A 82 7.75 -18.18 3.20
N ASN A 83 7.36 -19.42 3.49
CA ASN A 83 6.14 -20.01 2.98
C ASN A 83 5.14 -20.27 4.11
N VAL A 84 3.87 -19.91 3.88
CA VAL A 84 2.76 -20.22 4.77
C VAL A 84 1.63 -20.82 3.94
N THR A 85 1.13 -21.98 4.35
CA THR A 85 -0.04 -22.62 3.74
C THR A 85 -1.18 -22.65 4.76
N LEU A 86 -2.33 -22.11 4.36
CA LEU A 86 -3.54 -22.13 5.17
C LEU A 86 -4.63 -22.90 4.43
N SER A 87 -5.14 -23.95 5.06
CA SER A 87 -6.27 -24.73 4.52
C SER A 87 -7.58 -24.27 5.16
N ARG A 88 -8.53 -23.87 4.33
CA ARG A 88 -9.87 -23.45 4.74
C ARG A 88 -10.90 -23.94 3.74
N THR A 89 -12.14 -24.08 4.16
CA THR A 89 -13.27 -24.34 3.26
C THR A 89 -13.54 -23.09 2.41
N GLY A 90 -13.66 -23.26 1.09
CA GLY A 90 -13.93 -22.17 0.15
C GLY A 90 -14.02 -22.68 -1.27
N ASP A 91 -14.44 -21.84 -2.19
CA ASP A 91 -14.69 -22.16 -3.60
C ASP A 91 -13.52 -21.76 -4.52
N ILE A 92 -12.53 -21.04 -3.98
CA ILE A 92 -11.37 -20.53 -4.71
C ILE A 92 -10.11 -20.79 -3.87
N GLN A 93 -9.05 -21.17 -4.56
CA GLN A 93 -7.69 -21.26 -4.00
C GLN A 93 -6.96 -19.94 -4.26
N HIS A 94 -6.18 -19.46 -3.30
CA HIS A 94 -5.41 -18.23 -3.43
C HIS A 94 -3.92 -18.50 -3.32
N ILE A 95 -3.16 -17.92 -4.24
CA ILE A 95 -1.71 -17.80 -4.15
C ILE A 95 -1.39 -16.34 -3.89
N ALA A 96 -0.60 -16.06 -2.88
CA ALA A 96 -0.14 -14.72 -2.59
C ALA A 96 1.39 -14.71 -2.47
N LEU A 97 2.02 -13.71 -3.10
CA LEU A 97 3.45 -13.44 -3.00
C LEU A 97 3.66 -12.00 -2.58
N ALA A 98 4.70 -11.77 -1.79
CA ALA A 98 5.13 -10.42 -1.43
C ALA A 98 6.65 -10.32 -1.54
N TYR A 99 7.12 -9.23 -2.14
CA TYR A 99 8.54 -8.86 -2.25
C TYR A 99 8.75 -7.51 -1.59
N HIS A 100 9.84 -7.36 -0.85
CA HIS A 100 10.22 -6.06 -0.29
C HIS A 100 10.44 -5.02 -1.40
N THR A 101 9.99 -3.80 -1.14
CA THR A 101 10.17 -2.66 -2.05
C THR A 101 10.79 -1.48 -1.33
N PRO A 102 11.45 -0.58 -2.07
CA PRO A 102 11.94 0.67 -1.51
C PRO A 102 10.83 1.52 -0.89
N PRO A 103 11.16 2.45 0.03
CA PRO A 103 10.21 3.41 0.54
C PRO A 103 9.73 4.38 -0.54
N LEU A 104 8.61 5.08 -0.29
CA LEU A 104 8.00 6.02 -1.24
C LEU A 104 8.97 7.12 -1.72
N ALA A 105 9.88 7.57 -0.87
CA ALA A 105 10.84 8.63 -1.19
C ALA A 105 12.08 8.14 -1.97
N ASP A 106 12.18 6.85 -2.28
CA ASP A 106 13.30 6.28 -3.01
C ASP A 106 13.22 6.59 -4.52
N ASN A 107 14.38 6.74 -5.15
CA ASN A 107 14.47 7.03 -6.59
C ASN A 107 13.92 5.88 -7.46
N ASP A 108 13.96 4.65 -6.98
CA ASP A 108 13.48 3.47 -7.69
C ASP A 108 11.97 3.24 -7.54
N PHE A 109 11.28 4.04 -6.71
CA PHE A 109 9.84 3.92 -6.51
C PHE A 109 9.05 3.94 -7.82
N ALA A 110 9.25 4.97 -8.65
CA ALA A 110 8.51 5.12 -9.90
C ALA A 110 8.79 3.98 -10.90
N ALA A 111 10.03 3.46 -10.90
CA ALA A 111 10.40 2.32 -11.73
C ALA A 111 9.72 1.03 -11.25
N ASN A 112 9.63 0.84 -9.94
CA ASN A 112 8.93 -0.30 -9.33
C ASN A 112 7.43 -0.27 -9.65
N GLU A 113 6.77 0.88 -9.54
CA GLU A 113 5.36 1.04 -9.90
C GLU A 113 5.12 0.76 -11.40
N ALA A 114 5.98 1.28 -12.28
CA ALA A 114 5.88 1.03 -13.71
C ALA A 114 6.08 -0.45 -14.06
N LEU A 115 7.03 -1.12 -13.40
CA LEU A 115 7.27 -2.55 -13.57
C LEU A 115 6.07 -3.37 -13.12
N LEU A 116 5.53 -3.07 -11.94
CA LEU A 116 4.35 -3.74 -11.42
C LEU A 116 3.17 -3.63 -12.38
N GLU A 117 2.92 -2.42 -12.91
CA GLU A 117 1.86 -2.16 -13.88
C GLU A 117 2.07 -2.97 -15.18
N VAL A 118 3.27 -2.96 -15.75
CA VAL A 118 3.59 -3.74 -16.99
C VAL A 118 3.36 -5.23 -16.78
N ILE A 119 3.66 -5.76 -15.59
CA ILE A 119 3.56 -7.20 -15.30
C ILE A 119 2.12 -7.61 -15.02
N THR A 120 1.36 -6.81 -14.28
CA THR A 120 0.04 -7.20 -13.73
C THR A 120 -1.15 -6.61 -14.46
N ASN A 121 -0.94 -5.61 -15.34
CA ASN A 121 -2.05 -4.93 -16.04
C ASN A 121 -3.02 -5.89 -16.71
N ASN A 122 -4.29 -5.61 -16.58
CA ASN A 122 -5.36 -6.32 -17.25
C ASN A 122 -5.84 -5.49 -18.48
N PRO A 123 -5.80 -6.02 -19.72
CA PRO A 123 -5.42 -7.40 -20.11
C PRO A 123 -3.97 -7.56 -20.63
N SER A 124 -3.16 -6.49 -20.63
CA SER A 124 -1.89 -6.48 -21.37
C SER A 124 -0.69 -7.07 -20.62
N GLY A 125 -0.78 -7.25 -19.30
CA GLY A 125 0.31 -7.68 -18.45
C GLY A 125 0.81 -9.10 -18.72
N VAL A 126 2.09 -9.32 -18.51
CA VAL A 126 2.73 -10.63 -18.74
C VAL A 126 2.09 -11.73 -17.91
N LEU A 127 1.82 -11.47 -16.63
CA LEU A 127 1.16 -12.43 -15.74
C LEU A 127 -0.29 -12.67 -16.13
N TYR A 128 -1.00 -11.63 -16.57
CA TYR A 128 -2.37 -11.76 -17.05
C TYR A 128 -2.45 -12.73 -18.23
N LYS A 129 -1.58 -12.53 -19.23
CA LYS A 129 -1.52 -13.39 -20.42
C LYS A 129 -1.20 -14.86 -20.08
N LYS A 130 -0.28 -15.08 -19.12
CA LYS A 130 0.15 -16.43 -18.75
C LYS A 130 -0.84 -17.16 -17.83
N LEU A 131 -1.58 -16.45 -17.00
CA LEU A 131 -2.44 -17.04 -15.96
C LEU A 131 -3.93 -16.92 -16.28
N VAL A 132 -4.39 -15.72 -16.66
CA VAL A 132 -5.82 -15.46 -16.84
C VAL A 132 -6.30 -15.83 -18.25
N GLU A 133 -5.60 -15.38 -19.30
CA GLU A 133 -5.94 -15.75 -20.69
C GLU A 133 -5.89 -17.25 -20.92
N THR A 134 -4.96 -17.94 -20.29
CA THR A 134 -4.84 -19.41 -20.35
C THR A 134 -5.87 -20.14 -19.49
N LYS A 135 -6.70 -19.41 -18.75
CA LYS A 135 -7.71 -19.95 -17.84
C LYS A 135 -7.14 -20.82 -16.72
N MET A 136 -5.87 -20.63 -16.35
CA MET A 136 -5.29 -21.23 -15.16
C MET A 136 -5.81 -20.55 -13.90
N SER A 137 -6.07 -19.24 -13.97
CA SER A 137 -6.64 -18.45 -12.88
C SER A 137 -7.90 -17.70 -13.34
N SER A 138 -8.75 -17.36 -12.40
CA SER A 138 -9.92 -16.52 -12.60
C SER A 138 -9.65 -15.05 -12.32
N GLY A 139 -8.55 -14.73 -11.62
CA GLY A 139 -8.16 -13.36 -11.29
C GLY A 139 -6.69 -13.24 -10.98
N LEU A 140 -6.16 -12.05 -11.24
CA LEU A 140 -4.82 -11.60 -10.91
C LEU A 140 -4.90 -10.20 -10.35
N TYR A 141 -4.25 -9.97 -9.21
CA TYR A 141 -4.15 -8.66 -8.57
C TYR A 141 -2.69 -8.38 -8.24
N GLY A 142 -2.26 -7.16 -8.52
CA GLY A 142 -0.94 -6.66 -8.12
C GLY A 142 -1.07 -5.26 -7.57
N TYR A 143 -0.43 -4.99 -6.45
CA TYR A 143 -0.32 -3.64 -5.90
C TYR A 143 0.96 -3.48 -5.09
N SER A 144 1.39 -2.25 -4.92
CA SER A 144 2.50 -1.88 -4.07
C SER A 144 1.99 -1.20 -2.80
N GLN A 145 2.46 -1.65 -1.65
CA GLN A 145 2.24 -1.00 -0.37
C GLN A 145 3.49 -0.18 -0.06
N THR A 146 3.52 1.05 -0.54
CA THR A 146 4.63 1.97 -0.32
C THR A 146 4.26 3.03 0.69
N LEU A 147 5.08 3.17 1.71
CA LEU A 147 4.90 4.09 2.82
C LEU A 147 6.24 4.78 3.15
N TYR A 148 6.35 5.37 4.32
CA TYR A 148 7.57 6.04 4.79
C TYR A 148 8.77 5.08 4.91
N ASP A 149 8.56 3.92 5.49
CA ASP A 149 9.55 2.84 5.55
C ASP A 149 9.42 1.90 4.33
N PRO A 150 10.42 1.03 4.05
CA PRO A 150 10.31 0.02 3.01
C PRO A 150 9.02 -0.79 3.12
N GLY A 151 8.36 -0.95 1.99
CA GLY A 151 7.09 -1.66 1.88
C GLY A 151 7.20 -2.99 1.16
N PHE A 152 6.18 -3.34 0.39
CA PHE A 152 6.18 -4.57 -0.41
C PHE A 152 5.33 -4.44 -1.67
N SER A 153 5.75 -5.13 -2.73
CA SER A 153 4.89 -5.45 -3.87
C SER A 153 4.18 -6.78 -3.62
N TYR A 154 2.88 -6.78 -3.84
CA TYR A 154 2.01 -7.92 -3.57
C TYR A 154 1.37 -8.42 -4.87
N PHE A 155 1.37 -9.73 -5.04
CA PHE A 155 0.74 -10.41 -6.16
C PHE A 155 -0.22 -11.47 -5.62
N GLN A 156 -1.45 -11.46 -6.09
CA GLN A 156 -2.44 -12.49 -5.74
C GLN A 156 -3.01 -13.10 -7.02
N VAL A 157 -3.09 -14.40 -7.02
CA VAL A 157 -3.70 -15.18 -8.10
C VAL A 157 -4.83 -16.03 -7.52
N ASP A 158 -6.00 -15.90 -8.12
CA ASP A 158 -7.20 -16.64 -7.73
C ASP A 158 -7.37 -17.85 -8.66
N VAL A 159 -7.28 -19.05 -8.11
CA VAL A 159 -7.28 -20.30 -8.87
C VAL A 159 -8.57 -21.09 -8.57
N PRO A 160 -9.41 -21.36 -9.59
CA PRO A 160 -10.60 -22.19 -9.41
C PRO A 160 -10.27 -23.57 -8.85
N MET A 161 -11.19 -24.16 -8.10
CA MET A 161 -10.98 -25.47 -7.44
C MET A 161 -10.76 -26.63 -8.42
N ASP A 162 -11.22 -26.50 -9.67
CA ASP A 162 -11.00 -27.49 -10.75
C ASP A 162 -9.63 -27.34 -11.44
N LYS A 163 -8.84 -26.36 -11.05
CA LYS A 163 -7.50 -26.07 -11.59
C LYS A 163 -6.39 -26.41 -10.58
N SER A 164 -5.21 -26.68 -11.11
CA SER A 164 -4.04 -26.97 -10.30
C SER A 164 -3.42 -25.69 -9.74
N ILE A 165 -3.46 -25.52 -8.42
CA ILE A 165 -2.79 -24.43 -7.72
C ILE A 165 -1.27 -24.49 -7.90
N ASP A 166 -0.69 -25.70 -7.93
CA ASP A 166 0.76 -25.87 -8.09
C ASP A 166 1.23 -25.41 -9.48
N SER A 167 0.44 -25.70 -10.53
CA SER A 167 0.73 -25.22 -11.88
C SER A 167 0.67 -23.70 -11.98
N ALA A 168 -0.35 -23.08 -11.40
CA ALA A 168 -0.48 -21.63 -11.37
C ALA A 168 0.64 -20.98 -10.54
N LYS A 169 0.98 -21.57 -9.39
CA LYS A 169 2.10 -21.13 -8.55
C LYS A 169 3.43 -21.22 -9.32
N HIS A 170 3.68 -22.30 -10.01
CA HIS A 170 4.88 -22.48 -10.82
C HIS A 170 5.01 -21.39 -11.90
N VAL A 171 3.93 -21.11 -12.65
CA VAL A 171 3.92 -20.08 -13.69
C VAL A 171 4.17 -18.70 -13.08
N LEU A 172 3.53 -18.39 -11.94
CA LEU A 172 3.72 -17.11 -11.24
C LEU A 172 5.16 -16.93 -10.82
N LEU A 173 5.74 -17.89 -10.08
CA LEU A 173 7.12 -17.82 -9.58
C LEU A 173 8.12 -17.74 -10.73
N THR A 174 8.05 -18.66 -11.71
CA THR A 174 8.97 -18.64 -12.85
C THR A 174 8.91 -17.33 -13.63
N THR A 175 7.72 -16.76 -13.78
CA THR A 175 7.57 -15.48 -14.48
C THR A 175 8.23 -14.34 -13.71
N LEU A 176 8.06 -14.28 -12.39
CA LEU A 176 8.68 -13.23 -11.56
C LEU A 176 10.20 -13.40 -11.44
N ASP A 177 10.71 -14.63 -11.34
CA ASP A 177 12.14 -14.91 -11.30
C ASP A 177 12.87 -14.53 -12.60
N GLU A 178 12.15 -14.55 -13.71
CA GLU A 178 12.70 -14.22 -15.03
C GLU A 178 12.49 -12.75 -15.42
N VAL A 179 11.83 -11.96 -14.60
CA VAL A 179 11.45 -10.57 -14.92
C VAL A 179 12.65 -9.71 -15.30
N ASN A 180 13.80 -9.92 -14.68
CA ASN A 180 15.04 -9.21 -14.97
C ASN A 180 15.68 -9.60 -16.32
N LYS A 181 15.20 -10.67 -16.96
CA LYS A 181 15.63 -11.11 -18.30
C LYS A 181 14.64 -10.69 -19.39
N MET A 182 13.49 -10.17 -18.99
CA MET A 182 12.46 -9.75 -19.93
C MET A 182 12.84 -8.42 -20.57
N SER A 183 12.54 -8.31 -21.86
CA SER A 183 12.61 -7.03 -22.57
C SER A 183 11.19 -6.49 -22.72
N PHE A 184 10.95 -5.32 -22.20
CA PHE A 184 9.68 -4.61 -22.38
C PHE A 184 9.83 -3.63 -23.55
N THR A 185 8.81 -3.57 -24.37
CA THR A 185 8.77 -2.65 -25.52
C THR A 185 8.49 -1.21 -25.05
N GLU A 186 8.89 -0.23 -25.85
CA GLU A 186 8.55 1.18 -25.59
C GLU A 186 7.02 1.41 -25.52
N GLU A 187 6.25 0.62 -26.28
CA GLU A 187 4.80 0.71 -26.24
C GLU A 187 4.24 0.23 -24.89
N GLU A 188 4.74 -0.87 -24.33
CA GLU A 188 4.33 -1.39 -23.02
C GLU A 188 4.70 -0.40 -21.91
N LEU A 189 5.90 0.16 -21.95
CA LEU A 189 6.35 1.17 -20.99
C LEU A 189 5.53 2.46 -21.08
N THR A 190 5.27 2.93 -22.31
CA THR A 190 4.45 4.13 -22.52
C THR A 190 3.03 3.93 -22.04
N ARG A 191 2.44 2.77 -22.29
CA ARG A 191 1.12 2.42 -21.79
C ARG A 191 1.05 2.43 -20.26
N SER A 192 2.01 1.78 -19.61
CA SER A 192 2.12 1.76 -18.14
C SER A 192 2.25 3.18 -17.58
N LYS A 193 3.17 3.99 -18.10
CA LYS A 193 3.33 5.40 -17.72
C LYS A 193 2.02 6.19 -17.86
N ASN A 194 1.31 6.03 -18.97
CA ASN A 194 0.06 6.74 -19.22
C ASN A 194 -1.05 6.32 -18.23
N ILE A 195 -1.11 5.03 -17.86
CA ILE A 195 -2.06 4.53 -16.85
C ILE A 195 -1.76 5.16 -15.48
N LEU A 196 -0.49 5.15 -15.06
CA LEU A 196 -0.07 5.73 -13.79
C LEU A 196 -0.29 7.25 -13.75
N LEU A 197 0.07 7.97 -14.81
CA LEU A 197 -0.16 9.41 -14.91
C LEU A 197 -1.65 9.75 -14.87
N LYS A 198 -2.46 8.98 -15.60
CA LYS A 198 -3.91 9.16 -15.58
C LYS A 198 -4.50 8.93 -14.19
N SER A 199 -4.02 7.93 -13.45
CA SER A 199 -4.48 7.71 -12.07
C SER A 199 -4.21 8.93 -11.18
N ILE A 200 -3.05 9.58 -11.34
CA ILE A 200 -2.70 10.82 -10.63
C ILE A 200 -3.60 11.99 -11.07
N GLU A 201 -3.86 12.12 -12.37
CA GLU A 201 -4.78 13.14 -12.89
C GLU A 201 -6.19 12.97 -12.37
N ASP A 202 -6.68 11.73 -12.33
CA ASP A 202 -8.01 11.39 -11.81
C ASP A 202 -8.13 11.72 -10.30
N LEU A 203 -7.08 11.43 -9.51
CA LEU A 203 -6.99 11.85 -8.10
C LEU A 203 -7.06 13.38 -7.96
N ASN A 204 -6.29 14.10 -8.76
CA ASN A 204 -6.26 15.57 -8.73
C ASN A 204 -7.59 16.21 -9.17
N SER A 205 -8.43 15.49 -9.91
CA SER A 205 -9.73 15.99 -10.36
C SER A 205 -10.79 15.97 -9.25
N LYS A 206 -10.58 15.19 -8.19
CA LYS A 206 -11.52 15.04 -7.07
C LYS A 206 -10.94 15.62 -5.79
N THR A 207 -11.59 16.64 -5.28
CA THR A 207 -11.15 17.39 -4.10
C THR A 207 -10.90 16.50 -2.87
N THR A 208 -11.78 15.53 -2.63
CA THR A 208 -11.64 14.60 -1.50
C THR A 208 -10.44 13.70 -1.66
N ASP A 209 -10.26 13.12 -2.86
CA ASP A 209 -9.17 12.18 -3.15
C ASP A 209 -7.82 12.92 -3.08
N LEU A 210 -7.76 14.16 -3.61
CA LEU A 210 -6.59 15.03 -3.48
C LEU A 210 -6.25 15.32 -2.01
N ALA A 211 -7.25 15.63 -1.17
CA ALA A 211 -7.01 15.89 0.24
C ALA A 211 -6.43 14.66 0.96
N ILE A 212 -6.97 13.47 0.70
CA ILE A 212 -6.46 12.22 1.26
C ILE A 212 -5.02 11.97 0.80
N GLN A 213 -4.77 12.09 -0.51
CA GLN A 213 -3.43 11.87 -1.08
C GLN A 213 -2.38 12.82 -0.48
N LEU A 214 -2.73 14.09 -0.27
CA LEU A 214 -1.82 15.05 0.38
C LEU A 214 -1.50 14.64 1.82
N THR A 215 -2.45 14.06 2.56
CA THR A 215 -2.16 13.56 3.91
C THR A 215 -1.23 12.36 3.91
N GLU A 216 -1.30 11.49 2.90
CA GLU A 216 -0.39 10.34 2.74
C GLU A 216 1.05 10.76 2.42
N TYR A 217 1.23 11.84 1.66
CA TYR A 217 2.58 12.35 1.35
C TYR A 217 3.23 13.12 2.50
N ILE A 218 2.45 13.60 3.45
CA ILE A 218 2.93 14.42 4.58
C ILE A 218 3.15 13.57 5.84
N GLY A 219 2.41 12.47 5.97
CA GLY A 219 2.51 11.54 7.11
C GLY A 219 3.66 10.58 6.96
#